data_792515e616f72088aeb5e8a839cd2e9b
#
_entry.id   792515e616f72088aeb5e8a839cd2e9b
#
_cell.length_a   1.000
_cell.length_b   1.000
_cell.length_c   1.000
_cell.angle_alpha   90.00
_cell.angle_beta   90.00
_cell.angle_gamma   90.00
#
_symmetry.space_group_name_H-M   'P 1'
#
loop_
_entity.id
_entity.type
_entity.pdbx_description
1 polymer ?
#
loop_
_entity_poly.entity_id
_entity_poly.type
_entity_poly.pdbx_seq_one_letter_code
_entity_poly.pdbx_strand_id
1 'polypeptide(L)'
;MLELKHISKIYNPGLVTEMCLFDDFNFTVNDGEFVSVIGSNGSGKTSMLNIICGSIPVNAGEVLINGKCVNKKKDFERYAYIGRVYQNPSMGNCPNMTILENMSLADNKGKPFGLSFALNKKRYDFYREQLSSLGLGLEDKLHVKMGSLSGGQRQAVSLIMATLTPID
;
A
#
# COMPACT_ATOMS: atom_id res chain seq x y z
N MET A 1 -13.64 -1.27 -7.25
CA MET A 1 -14.48 -0.31 -6.49
C MET A 1 -14.16 -0.38 -5.00
N LEU A 2 -13.99 0.76 -4.31
CA LEU A 2 -13.77 0.89 -2.87
C LEU A 2 -14.90 1.69 -2.24
N GLU A 3 -15.46 1.21 -1.12
CA GLU A 3 -16.52 1.92 -0.39
C GLU A 3 -16.23 1.92 1.12
N LEU A 4 -16.42 3.06 1.73
CA LEU A 4 -16.53 3.25 3.17
C LEU A 4 -17.99 3.59 3.47
N LYS A 5 -18.67 2.77 4.27
CA LYS A 5 -20.09 2.95 4.61
C LYS A 5 -20.26 3.14 6.12
N HIS A 6 -20.85 4.27 6.47
CA HIS A 6 -21.20 4.60 7.87
C HIS A 6 -20.02 4.45 8.84
N ILE A 7 -18.82 4.86 8.40
CA ILE A 7 -17.61 4.71 9.21
C ILE A 7 -17.64 5.65 10.39
N SER A 8 -17.55 5.07 11.59
CA SER A 8 -17.32 5.80 12.82
C SER A 8 -15.98 5.38 13.42
N LYS A 9 -15.18 6.37 13.82
CA LYS A 9 -13.90 6.18 14.48
C LYS A 9 -13.70 7.16 15.60
N ILE A 10 -13.61 6.61 16.80
CA ILE A 10 -13.36 7.36 18.05
C ILE A 10 -12.04 6.85 18.64
N TYR A 11 -11.16 7.76 18.99
CA TYR A 11 -9.95 7.49 19.76
C TYR A 11 -10.20 7.74 21.25
N ASN A 12 -9.62 6.91 22.10
CA ASN A 12 -9.68 7.01 23.56
C ASN A 12 -11.13 7.17 24.12
N PRO A 13 -12.09 6.31 23.74
CA PRO A 13 -13.47 6.46 24.13
C PRO A 13 -13.61 6.45 25.66
N GLY A 14 -14.36 7.39 26.21
CA GLY A 14 -14.60 7.55 27.65
C GLY A 14 -13.47 8.22 28.43
N LEU A 15 -12.41 8.68 27.77
CA LEU A 15 -11.32 9.43 28.41
C LEU A 15 -11.42 10.94 28.10
N VAL A 16 -10.74 11.76 28.91
CA VAL A 16 -10.65 13.23 28.69
C VAL A 16 -10.02 13.56 27.31
N THR A 17 -9.27 12.62 26.75
CA THR A 17 -8.62 12.72 25.42
C THR A 17 -9.45 12.07 24.32
N GLU A 18 -10.73 11.83 24.55
CA GLU A 18 -11.63 11.30 23.55
C GLU A 18 -11.66 12.22 22.33
N MET A 19 -11.51 11.63 21.16
CA MET A 19 -11.55 12.36 19.88
C MET A 19 -12.37 11.54 18.87
N CYS A 20 -13.51 12.07 18.47
CA CYS A 20 -14.25 11.55 17.33
C CYS A 20 -13.57 12.01 16.05
N LEU A 21 -13.00 11.08 15.29
CA LEU A 21 -12.35 11.38 14.01
C LEU A 21 -13.33 11.31 12.85
N PHE A 22 -14.18 10.28 12.83
CA PHE A 22 -15.23 10.07 11.85
C PHE A 22 -16.53 9.71 12.57
N ASP A 23 -17.62 10.33 12.13
CA ASP A 23 -18.97 10.06 12.56
C ASP A 23 -19.85 9.91 11.31
N ASP A 24 -20.34 8.71 11.08
CA ASP A 24 -21.15 8.33 9.92
C ASP A 24 -20.50 8.71 8.55
N PHE A 25 -19.18 8.58 8.44
CA PHE A 25 -18.43 8.97 7.26
C PHE A 25 -18.63 7.99 6.12
N ASN A 26 -19.01 8.52 4.95
CA ASN A 26 -19.20 7.75 3.73
C ASN A 26 -18.25 8.25 2.64
N PHE A 27 -17.63 7.31 1.88
CA PHE A 27 -16.70 7.63 0.81
C PHE A 27 -16.66 6.49 -0.21
N THR A 28 -16.66 6.81 -1.49
CA THR A 28 -16.64 5.82 -2.57
C THR A 28 -15.62 6.21 -3.63
N VAL A 29 -14.90 5.21 -4.14
CA VAL A 29 -14.04 5.30 -5.33
C VAL A 29 -14.48 4.22 -6.30
N ASN A 30 -14.90 4.62 -7.49
CA ASN A 30 -15.31 3.71 -8.54
C ASN A 30 -14.12 3.15 -9.31
N ASP A 31 -14.34 2.08 -10.07
CA ASP A 31 -13.29 1.50 -10.90
C ASP A 31 -12.84 2.50 -11.97
N GLY A 32 -11.52 2.59 -12.17
CA GLY A 32 -10.90 3.54 -13.10
C GLY A 32 -10.89 5.00 -12.62
N GLU A 33 -11.40 5.29 -11.43
CA GLU A 33 -11.46 6.63 -10.89
C GLU A 33 -10.14 7.03 -10.22
N PHE A 34 -9.73 8.29 -10.44
CA PHE A 34 -8.62 8.93 -9.72
C PHE A 34 -9.17 9.97 -8.75
N VAL A 35 -8.92 9.76 -7.46
CA VAL A 35 -9.43 10.63 -6.39
C VAL A 35 -8.29 11.28 -5.63
N SER A 36 -8.32 12.62 -5.51
CA SER A 36 -7.42 13.38 -4.65
C SER A 36 -8.10 13.76 -3.34
N VAL A 37 -7.47 13.42 -2.20
CA VAL A 37 -7.95 13.78 -0.87
C VAL A 37 -7.16 14.96 -0.34
N ILE A 38 -7.82 16.12 -0.22
CA ILE A 38 -7.21 17.39 0.20
C ILE A 38 -7.79 17.77 1.58
N GLY A 39 -6.97 18.42 2.40
CA GLY A 39 -7.38 18.92 3.72
C GLY A 39 -6.18 19.34 4.57
N SER A 40 -6.43 20.05 5.66
CA SER A 40 -5.41 20.50 6.63
C SER A 40 -4.71 19.32 7.33
N ASN A 41 -3.60 19.60 8.00
CA ASN A 41 -2.97 18.61 8.88
C ASN A 41 -3.93 18.27 10.04
N GLY A 42 -4.03 16.99 10.36
CA GLY A 42 -4.98 16.50 11.37
C GLY A 42 -6.40 16.22 10.89
N SER A 43 -6.75 16.53 9.61
CA SER A 43 -8.11 16.30 9.08
C SER A 43 -8.48 14.82 8.84
N GLY A 44 -7.66 13.86 9.25
CA GLY A 44 -7.98 12.44 9.14
C GLY A 44 -7.58 11.74 7.85
N LYS A 45 -6.94 12.42 6.86
CA LYS A 45 -6.54 11.81 5.56
C LYS A 45 -5.74 10.51 5.73
N THR A 46 -4.68 10.57 6.51
CA THR A 46 -3.84 9.39 6.78
C THR A 46 -4.59 8.32 7.55
N SER A 47 -5.47 8.72 8.47
CA SER A 47 -6.30 7.79 9.23
C SER A 47 -7.30 7.07 8.34
N MET A 48 -7.92 7.77 7.38
CA MET A 48 -8.80 7.17 6.38
C MET A 48 -8.04 6.11 5.56
N LEU A 49 -6.86 6.44 5.04
CA LEU A 49 -6.02 5.47 4.31
C LEU A 49 -5.62 4.28 5.19
N ASN A 50 -5.32 4.51 6.47
CA ASN A 50 -5.00 3.44 7.42
C ASN A 50 -6.21 2.54 7.73
N ILE A 51 -7.42 3.09 7.76
CA ILE A 51 -8.68 2.33 7.90
C ILE A 51 -8.88 1.45 6.67
N ILE A 52 -8.72 1.99 5.47
CA ILE A 52 -8.83 1.24 4.22
C ILE A 52 -7.83 0.08 4.21
N CYS A 53 -6.57 0.34 4.54
CA CYS A 53 -5.52 -0.67 4.59
C CYS A 53 -5.65 -1.67 5.77
N GLY A 54 -6.51 -1.39 6.76
CA GLY A 54 -6.72 -2.26 7.91
C GLY A 54 -5.75 -2.08 9.07
N SER A 55 -4.84 -1.10 8.98
CA SER A 55 -3.90 -0.77 10.07
C SER A 55 -4.60 -0.09 11.26
N ILE A 56 -5.77 0.50 11.05
CA ILE A 56 -6.64 1.09 12.07
C ILE A 56 -8.02 0.44 11.96
N PRO A 57 -8.52 -0.21 13.02
CA PRO A 57 -9.88 -0.74 13.05
C PRO A 57 -10.91 0.40 13.19
N VAL A 58 -12.08 0.21 12.60
CA VAL A 58 -13.24 1.09 12.78
C VAL A 58 -14.03 0.71 14.06
N ASN A 59 -14.75 1.67 14.64
CA ASN A 59 -15.69 1.39 15.73
C ASN A 59 -17.04 0.93 15.19
N ALA A 60 -17.50 1.49 14.07
CA ALA A 60 -18.71 1.09 13.36
C ALA A 60 -18.54 1.30 11.85
N GLY A 61 -19.46 0.73 11.06
CA GLY A 61 -19.46 0.84 9.61
C GLY A 61 -18.69 -0.27 8.90
N GLU A 62 -18.62 -0.19 7.59
CA GLU A 62 -18.06 -1.22 6.72
C GLU A 62 -17.05 -0.64 5.72
N VAL A 63 -15.94 -1.34 5.55
CA VAL A 63 -14.97 -1.14 4.47
C VAL A 63 -15.18 -2.25 3.45
N LEU A 64 -15.56 -1.88 2.23
CA LEU A 64 -15.79 -2.84 1.15
C LEU A 64 -14.77 -2.62 0.03
N ILE A 65 -14.21 -3.71 -0.47
CA ILE A 65 -13.35 -3.75 -1.66
C ILE A 65 -14.01 -4.72 -2.63
N ASN A 66 -14.36 -4.24 -3.81
CA ASN A 66 -15.09 -4.99 -4.82
C ASN A 66 -16.36 -5.66 -4.25
N GLY A 67 -17.12 -4.90 -3.46
CA GLY A 67 -18.35 -5.35 -2.79
C GLY A 67 -18.16 -6.33 -1.63
N LYS A 68 -16.91 -6.68 -1.28
CA LYS A 68 -16.62 -7.60 -0.18
C LYS A 68 -16.19 -6.84 1.07
N CYS A 69 -16.88 -7.03 2.19
CA CYS A 69 -16.50 -6.44 3.46
C CYS A 69 -15.16 -7.02 3.96
N VAL A 70 -14.21 -6.13 4.23
CA VAL A 70 -12.86 -6.50 4.65
C VAL A 70 -12.55 -6.16 6.12
N ASN A 71 -13.52 -5.74 6.91
CA ASN A 71 -13.32 -5.33 8.30
C ASN A 71 -12.60 -6.38 9.15
N LYS A 72 -12.93 -7.66 8.96
CA LYS A 72 -12.34 -8.79 9.70
C LYS A 72 -11.01 -9.27 9.14
N LYS A 73 -10.61 -8.80 7.95
CA LYS A 73 -9.32 -9.15 7.35
C LYS A 73 -8.20 -8.36 8.01
N LYS A 74 -7.10 -9.04 8.28
CA LYS A 74 -5.87 -8.41 8.75
C LYS A 74 -5.27 -7.54 7.63
N ASP A 75 -4.40 -6.60 7.98
CA ASP A 75 -3.75 -5.68 7.05
C ASP A 75 -3.05 -6.42 5.90
N PHE A 76 -2.24 -7.45 6.19
CA PHE A 76 -1.53 -8.22 5.16
C PHE A 76 -2.48 -8.96 4.19
N GLU A 77 -3.68 -9.35 4.63
CA GLU A 77 -4.71 -9.95 3.78
C GLU A 77 -5.36 -8.91 2.86
N ARG A 78 -5.52 -7.65 3.35
CA ARG A 78 -6.03 -6.54 2.52
C ARG A 78 -5.02 -6.09 1.48
N TYR A 79 -3.74 -6.19 1.77
CA TYR A 79 -2.69 -5.89 0.78
C TYR A 79 -2.69 -6.82 -0.44
N ALA A 80 -3.41 -7.93 -0.42
CA ALA A 80 -3.66 -8.71 -1.65
C ALA A 80 -4.52 -7.95 -2.67
N TYR A 81 -5.32 -6.96 -2.22
CA TYR A 81 -6.26 -6.17 -3.04
C TYR A 81 -5.84 -4.70 -3.18
N ILE A 82 -4.88 -4.24 -2.38
CA ILE A 82 -4.50 -2.82 -2.28
C ILE A 82 -2.99 -2.68 -2.51
N GLY A 83 -2.60 -1.81 -3.44
CA GLY A 83 -1.25 -1.28 -3.51
C GLY A 83 -1.13 -0.05 -2.63
N ARG A 84 -0.12 -0.01 -1.75
CA ARG A 84 0.13 1.14 -0.89
C ARG A 84 1.53 1.69 -1.11
N VAL A 85 1.61 2.99 -1.36
CA VAL A 85 2.88 3.73 -1.37
C VAL A 85 2.88 4.66 -0.17
N TYR A 86 3.94 4.60 0.64
CA TYR A 86 4.08 5.43 1.84
C TYR A 86 4.72 6.77 1.50
N GLN A 87 4.36 7.81 2.25
CA GLN A 87 5.00 9.12 2.15
C GLN A 87 6.51 9.04 2.46
N ASN A 88 6.89 8.24 3.45
CA ASN A 88 8.29 7.90 3.72
C ASN A 88 8.67 6.65 2.93
N PRO A 89 9.54 6.76 1.92
CA PRO A 89 9.92 5.61 1.08
C PRO A 89 10.50 4.44 1.86
N SER A 90 11.12 4.69 3.02
CA SER A 90 11.73 3.64 3.83
C SER A 90 10.73 2.71 4.52
N MET A 91 9.45 3.09 4.58
CA MET A 91 8.41 2.26 5.18
C MET A 91 7.86 1.18 4.24
N GLY A 92 8.07 1.31 2.94
CA GLY A 92 7.54 0.41 1.92
C GLY A 92 8.58 -0.55 1.32
N ASN A 93 9.82 -0.56 1.82
CA ASN A 93 10.89 -1.38 1.27
C ASN A 93 11.89 -1.85 2.34
N CYS A 94 12.73 -2.81 1.97
CA CYS A 94 13.82 -3.33 2.78
C CYS A 94 15.15 -2.67 2.35
N PRO A 95 15.69 -1.67 3.07
CA PRO A 95 16.87 -0.90 2.63
C PRO A 95 18.13 -1.75 2.44
N ASN A 96 18.29 -2.81 3.22
CA ASN A 96 19.45 -3.70 3.16
C ASN A 96 19.41 -4.72 2.03
N MET A 97 18.26 -4.88 1.39
CA MET A 97 18.05 -5.75 0.24
C MET A 97 18.24 -4.96 -1.07
N THR A 98 18.61 -5.66 -2.13
CA THR A 98 18.72 -5.10 -3.47
C THR A 98 17.36 -4.71 -4.05
N ILE A 99 17.35 -3.91 -5.12
CA ILE A 99 16.13 -3.58 -5.88
C ILE A 99 15.45 -4.88 -6.33
N LEU A 100 16.21 -5.81 -6.88
CA LEU A 100 15.72 -7.10 -7.35
C LEU A 100 15.01 -7.91 -6.24
N GLU A 101 15.61 -8.00 -5.06
CA GLU A 101 15.04 -8.72 -3.92
C GLU A 101 13.75 -8.05 -3.44
N ASN A 102 13.72 -6.71 -3.35
CA ASN A 102 12.53 -5.95 -2.99
C ASN A 102 11.39 -6.17 -4.01
N MET A 103 11.68 -6.07 -5.31
CA MET A 103 10.70 -6.30 -6.37
C MET A 103 10.19 -7.75 -6.36
N SER A 104 11.07 -8.72 -6.12
CA SER A 104 10.70 -10.14 -6.05
C SER A 104 9.77 -10.42 -4.86
N LEU A 105 10.01 -9.80 -3.71
CA LEU A 105 9.11 -9.88 -2.56
C LEU A 105 7.73 -9.29 -2.87
N ALA A 106 7.71 -8.12 -3.52
CA ALA A 106 6.47 -7.45 -3.90
C ALA A 106 5.66 -8.28 -4.92
N ASP A 107 6.31 -8.89 -5.91
CA ASP A 107 5.70 -9.74 -6.94
C ASP A 107 5.14 -11.06 -6.37
N ASN A 108 5.66 -11.51 -5.23
CA ASN A 108 5.17 -12.69 -4.52
C ASN A 108 4.05 -12.37 -3.50
N LYS A 109 3.62 -11.14 -3.41
CA LYS A 109 2.55 -10.69 -2.53
C LYS A 109 1.25 -11.50 -2.78
N GLY A 110 0.65 -11.97 -1.71
CA GLY A 110 -0.60 -12.77 -1.79
C GLY A 110 -0.42 -14.22 -2.27
N LYS A 111 0.79 -14.63 -2.67
CA LYS A 111 1.08 -16.02 -3.07
C LYS A 111 1.56 -16.83 -1.85
N PRO A 112 1.25 -18.12 -1.77
CA PRO A 112 1.77 -18.97 -0.72
C PRO A 112 3.30 -19.09 -0.83
N PHE A 113 3.99 -18.89 0.29
CA PHE A 113 5.43 -19.12 0.37
C PHE A 113 5.68 -20.64 0.52
N GLY A 114 6.27 -21.24 -0.53
CA GLY A 114 6.75 -22.62 -0.52
C GLY A 114 8.27 -22.68 -0.33
N LEU A 115 8.86 -23.88 -0.46
CA LEU A 115 10.31 -24.11 -0.47
C LEU A 115 10.97 -23.72 -1.81
N SER A 116 10.46 -22.68 -2.49
CA SER A 116 11.00 -22.17 -3.74
C SER A 116 11.95 -20.99 -3.49
N PHE A 117 12.90 -20.79 -4.39
CA PHE A 117 13.76 -19.60 -4.34
C PHE A 117 12.91 -18.33 -4.46
N ALA A 118 13.13 -17.37 -3.54
CA ALA A 118 12.45 -16.07 -3.55
C ALA A 118 12.74 -15.26 -4.82
N LEU A 119 13.92 -15.48 -5.44
CA LEU A 119 14.34 -14.81 -6.67
C LEU A 119 13.95 -15.64 -7.89
N ASN A 120 12.99 -15.15 -8.67
CA ASN A 120 12.61 -15.75 -9.93
C ASN A 120 13.41 -15.13 -11.09
N LYS A 121 14.45 -15.84 -11.57
CA LYS A 121 15.30 -15.38 -12.69
C LYS A 121 14.51 -15.09 -13.96
N LYS A 122 13.40 -15.80 -14.22
CA LYS A 122 12.54 -15.58 -15.39
C LYS A 122 11.82 -14.22 -15.37
N ARG A 123 11.79 -13.56 -14.20
CA ARG A 123 11.15 -12.25 -14.03
C ARG A 123 12.14 -11.07 -14.13
N TYR A 124 13.44 -11.32 -14.30
CA TYR A 124 14.46 -10.26 -14.34
C TYR A 124 14.21 -9.26 -15.45
N ASP A 125 13.92 -9.77 -16.66
CA ASP A 125 13.68 -8.90 -17.83
C ASP A 125 12.41 -8.07 -17.62
N PHE A 126 11.36 -8.66 -17.05
CA PHE A 126 10.15 -7.95 -16.67
C PHE A 126 10.42 -6.82 -15.65
N TYR A 127 11.22 -7.09 -14.62
CA TYR A 127 11.57 -6.04 -13.64
C TYR A 127 12.41 -4.93 -14.28
N ARG A 128 13.30 -5.26 -15.19
CA ARG A 128 14.07 -4.27 -15.97
C ARG A 128 13.16 -3.38 -16.81
N GLU A 129 12.22 -3.96 -17.51
CA GLU A 129 11.23 -3.24 -18.30
C GLU A 129 10.41 -2.28 -17.45
N GLN A 130 9.88 -2.75 -16.30
CA GLN A 130 9.14 -1.91 -15.38
C GLN A 130 9.99 -0.74 -14.86
N LEU A 131 11.24 -0.96 -14.51
CA LEU A 131 12.14 0.10 -14.05
C LEU A 131 12.53 1.07 -15.15
N SER A 132 12.73 0.57 -16.38
CA SER A 132 13.04 1.38 -17.55
C SER A 132 11.95 2.40 -17.85
N SER A 133 10.67 2.07 -17.57
CA SER A 133 9.54 2.99 -17.77
C SER A 133 9.65 4.26 -16.92
N LEU A 134 10.44 4.24 -15.83
CA LEU A 134 10.66 5.39 -14.97
C LEU A 134 11.67 6.41 -15.54
N GLY A 135 12.50 6.02 -16.52
CA GLY A 135 13.54 6.89 -17.10
C GLY A 135 14.61 7.35 -16.11
N LEU A 136 14.89 6.56 -15.05
CA LEU A 136 15.83 6.90 -13.97
C LEU A 136 17.14 6.10 -14.00
N GLY A 137 17.37 5.25 -15.02
CA GLY A 137 18.53 4.39 -15.13
C GLY A 137 18.61 3.35 -14.01
N LEU A 138 17.46 2.89 -13.51
CA LEU A 138 17.37 1.90 -12.41
C LEU A 138 17.35 0.47 -12.94
N GLU A 139 17.03 0.27 -14.20
CA GLU A 139 17.01 -1.01 -14.90
C GLU A 139 18.38 -1.72 -14.90
N ASP A 140 19.47 -0.95 -14.86
CA ASP A 140 20.83 -1.48 -14.76
C ASP A 140 21.32 -1.65 -13.32
N LYS A 141 20.50 -1.24 -12.34
CA LYS A 141 20.85 -1.20 -10.91
C LYS A 141 20.14 -2.26 -10.07
N LEU A 142 19.61 -3.32 -10.66
CA LEU A 142 18.85 -4.36 -9.96
C LEU A 142 19.57 -4.94 -8.74
N HIS A 143 20.90 -5.03 -8.78
CA HIS A 143 21.75 -5.57 -7.71
C HIS A 143 22.20 -4.52 -6.70
N VAL A 144 21.82 -3.25 -6.87
CA VAL A 144 22.13 -2.17 -5.94
C VAL A 144 21.15 -2.23 -4.76
N LYS A 145 21.63 -1.99 -3.54
CA LYS A 145 20.78 -1.96 -2.33
C LYS A 145 19.82 -0.77 -2.38
N MET A 146 18.57 -1.00 -1.99
CA MET A 146 17.55 0.04 -1.90
C MET A 146 17.97 1.22 -1.03
N GLY A 147 18.71 0.96 0.06
CA GLY A 147 19.17 1.99 0.98
C GLY A 147 20.18 2.98 0.38
N SER A 148 20.89 2.61 -0.70
CA SER A 148 21.84 3.50 -1.40
C SER A 148 21.20 4.39 -2.46
N LEU A 149 19.93 4.21 -2.77
CA LEU A 149 19.19 5.04 -3.69
C LEU A 149 18.82 6.39 -3.05
N SER A 150 18.67 7.43 -3.88
CA SER A 150 18.09 8.70 -3.44
C SER A 150 16.63 8.51 -2.99
N GLY A 151 16.10 9.45 -2.22
CA GLY A 151 14.70 9.40 -1.77
C GLY A 151 13.71 9.28 -2.93
N GLY A 152 13.90 10.08 -4.00
CA GLY A 152 13.05 10.04 -5.20
C GLY A 152 13.15 8.71 -5.95
N GLN A 153 14.37 8.17 -6.14
CA GLN A 153 14.56 6.86 -6.75
C GLN A 153 13.89 5.75 -5.96
N ARG A 154 14.02 5.77 -4.63
CA ARG A 154 13.36 4.81 -3.73
C ARG A 154 11.83 4.89 -3.83
N GLN A 155 11.29 6.11 -3.89
CA GLN A 155 9.86 6.33 -4.06
C GLN A 155 9.37 5.77 -5.39
N ALA A 156 10.11 6.00 -6.48
CA ALA A 156 9.77 5.50 -7.80
C ALA A 156 9.78 3.95 -7.86
N VAL A 157 10.78 3.30 -7.27
CA VAL A 157 10.80 1.82 -7.13
C VAL A 157 9.62 1.34 -6.29
N SER A 158 9.29 2.02 -5.18
CA SER A 158 8.16 1.65 -4.34
C SER A 158 6.81 1.76 -5.07
N LEU A 159 6.68 2.72 -6.00
CA LEU A 159 5.50 2.85 -6.86
C LEU A 159 5.37 1.63 -7.79
N ILE A 160 6.45 1.25 -8.48
CA ILE A 160 6.46 0.03 -9.32
C ILE A 160 6.12 -1.20 -8.46
N MET A 161 6.75 -1.36 -7.29
CA MET A 161 6.46 -2.49 -6.41
C MET A 161 4.97 -2.58 -6.02
N ALA A 162 4.31 -1.44 -5.83
CA ALA A 162 2.88 -1.40 -5.50
C ALA A 162 1.98 -1.87 -6.66
N THR A 163 2.47 -1.82 -7.91
CA THR A 163 1.72 -2.16 -9.12
C THR A 163 2.14 -3.50 -9.78
N LEU A 164 3.16 -4.19 -9.23
CA LEU A 164 3.69 -5.45 -9.81
C LEU A 164 2.68 -6.60 -9.81
N THR A 165 1.84 -6.67 -8.79
CA THR A 165 0.70 -7.61 -8.75
C THR A 165 -0.55 -6.89 -9.22
N PRO A 166 -1.35 -7.51 -10.11
CA PRO A 166 -2.66 -6.96 -10.44
C PRO A 166 -3.43 -6.68 -9.15
N ILE A 167 -3.93 -5.46 -9.03
CA ILE A 167 -4.80 -5.03 -7.96
C ILE A 167 -6.20 -5.08 -8.55
N ASP A 168 -7.04 -5.98 -8.03
CA ASP A 168 -8.43 -6.12 -8.49
C ASP A 168 -9.29 -4.91 -8.09
#